data_a6596dd67fe769eb019faed33eca0920
#
_entry.id   a6596dd67fe769eb019faed33eca0920
#
_cell.length_a   1.000
_cell.length_b   1.000
_cell.length_c   1.000
_cell.angle_alpha   90.00
_cell.angle_beta   90.00
_cell.angle_gamma   90.00
#
_symmetry.space_group_name_H-M   'P 1'
#
loop_
_entity.id
_entity.type
_entity.pdbx_description
1 polymer ?
#
loop_
_entity_poly.entity_id
_entity_poly.type
_entity_poly.pdbx_seq_one_letter_code
_entity_poly.pdbx_strand_id
1 'polypeptide(L)'
;GLWTAMYGAAQCFAYGHDRSPDAKRRADRVLAALSFLQEVTQGGEHAPPAGFPARTVLPADAPDPNVGQEARDQDTRSRDPHWKTLEPRWPKSADGRWWWKADTSSDELDGHYFFLALYHDLVAGTDAEKHVVRGTVARLTDTLVEHGFRLVDHDGRPTRWGDWSPGSLNDDPRWEVERGLNSMSILAYLAIARHVTGDEKYAAAAERLVRDHAYAANAQAPKFQQGIGSGNQSDDEMAFMNLYHLVRYTADPARRRAHLGAFHRYWLLERPERNPFFNFAYVAAAREASPGGPLDPSAAGSQGPHDWLDDSLDALVLLPLDRCQWRRTNSHRLDLVRLPAAQSIDPGQPDRVPRGYRVDGKVLPIDERCFAHWNTDPWRFDQGGDGRELASGTVFLLPWHMGRYHGFIADD
;
A
#
# COMPACT_ATOMS: atom_id res chain seq x y z
N GLY A 1 -6.00 1.52 -9.35
CA GLY A 1 -5.18 2.34 -8.47
C GLY A 1 -3.96 1.59 -7.95
N LEU A 2 -4.09 0.94 -6.82
CA LEU A 2 -2.97 0.32 -6.07
C LEU A 2 -2.05 -0.58 -6.93
N TRP A 3 -2.57 -1.65 -7.52
CA TRP A 3 -1.75 -2.62 -8.29
C TRP A 3 -1.07 -2.03 -9.52
N THR A 4 -1.72 -1.06 -10.18
CA THR A 4 -1.11 -0.31 -11.29
C THR A 4 0.07 0.51 -10.80
N ALA A 5 -0.07 1.16 -9.65
CA ALA A 5 0.97 1.95 -9.02
C ALA A 5 2.16 1.09 -8.57
N MET A 6 1.91 -0.07 -7.97
CA MET A 6 2.96 -1.02 -7.57
C MET A 6 3.74 -1.56 -8.79
N TYR A 7 3.04 -1.86 -9.90
CA TYR A 7 3.71 -2.19 -11.16
C TYR A 7 4.59 -1.03 -11.66
N GLY A 8 4.06 0.20 -11.60
CA GLY A 8 4.82 1.40 -11.94
C GLY A 8 6.06 1.59 -11.08
N ALA A 9 5.94 1.37 -9.77
CA ALA A 9 7.07 1.42 -8.83
C ALA A 9 8.15 0.40 -9.20
N ALA A 10 7.77 -0.82 -9.57
CA ALA A 10 8.73 -1.81 -10.10
C ALA A 10 9.48 -1.29 -11.32
N GLN A 11 8.79 -0.61 -12.26
CA GLN A 11 9.42 -0.03 -13.44
C GLN A 11 10.33 1.17 -13.10
N CYS A 12 9.96 1.95 -12.07
CA CYS A 12 10.83 3.03 -11.57
C CYS A 12 12.14 2.47 -11.01
N PHE A 13 12.09 1.43 -10.20
CA PHE A 13 13.29 0.76 -9.68
C PHE A 13 14.13 0.14 -10.81
N ALA A 14 13.48 -0.53 -11.78
CA ALA A 14 14.18 -1.06 -12.96
C ALA A 14 14.94 0.04 -13.71
N TYR A 15 14.27 1.15 -14.03
CA TYR A 15 14.90 2.27 -14.68
C TYR A 15 15.98 2.93 -13.82
N GLY A 16 15.75 3.06 -12.52
CA GLY A 16 16.75 3.58 -11.58
C GLY A 16 18.03 2.75 -11.58
N HIS A 17 17.91 1.43 -11.76
CA HIS A 17 19.02 0.50 -11.76
C HIS A 17 19.79 0.49 -13.09
N ASP A 18 19.15 0.22 -14.22
CA ASP A 18 19.82 -0.07 -15.49
C ASP A 18 19.55 0.96 -16.62
N ARG A 19 18.75 1.98 -16.34
CA ARG A 19 18.33 3.01 -17.31
C ARG A 19 17.61 2.45 -18.53
N SER A 20 16.96 1.31 -18.41
CA SER A 20 16.22 0.64 -19.48
C SER A 20 15.15 1.56 -20.11
N PRO A 21 15.22 1.86 -21.44
CA PRO A 21 14.18 2.64 -22.09
C PRO A 21 12.79 2.00 -22.01
N ASP A 22 12.72 0.68 -21.92
CA ASP A 22 11.47 -0.07 -21.78
C ASP A 22 10.85 0.16 -20.41
N ALA A 23 11.65 0.12 -19.34
CA ALA A 23 11.19 0.42 -18.00
C ALA A 23 10.67 1.86 -17.91
N LYS A 24 11.38 2.84 -18.49
CA LYS A 24 10.90 4.21 -18.56
C LYS A 24 9.55 4.33 -19.26
N ARG A 25 9.42 3.77 -20.47
CA ARG A 25 8.13 3.82 -21.20
C ARG A 25 6.97 3.20 -20.41
N ARG A 26 7.23 2.14 -19.65
CA ARG A 26 6.21 1.51 -18.81
C ARG A 26 5.87 2.39 -17.61
N ALA A 27 6.84 3.00 -16.94
CA ALA A 27 6.62 3.96 -15.87
C ALA A 27 5.84 5.20 -16.36
N ASP A 28 6.18 5.73 -17.53
CA ASP A 28 5.47 6.85 -18.17
C ASP A 28 3.98 6.52 -18.42
N ARG A 29 3.70 5.29 -18.88
CA ARG A 29 2.31 4.83 -19.06
C ARG A 29 1.56 4.74 -17.74
N VAL A 30 2.22 4.33 -16.66
CA VAL A 30 1.58 4.29 -15.34
C VAL A 30 1.30 5.71 -14.83
N LEU A 31 2.23 6.65 -15.01
CA LEU A 31 1.98 8.05 -14.68
C LEU A 31 0.76 8.58 -15.43
N ALA A 32 0.68 8.35 -16.74
CA ALA A 32 -0.47 8.74 -17.55
C ALA A 32 -1.77 8.09 -17.05
N ALA A 33 -1.74 6.81 -16.70
CA ALA A 33 -2.92 6.10 -16.19
C ALA A 33 -3.39 6.65 -14.84
N LEU A 34 -2.49 6.92 -13.90
CA LEU A 34 -2.85 7.46 -12.59
C LEU A 34 -3.30 8.93 -12.68
N SER A 35 -2.70 9.74 -13.57
CA SER A 35 -3.19 11.08 -13.87
C SER A 35 -4.59 11.05 -14.47
N PHE A 36 -4.84 10.11 -15.39
CA PHE A 36 -6.17 9.92 -15.99
C PHE A 36 -7.22 9.55 -14.95
N LEU A 37 -6.88 8.75 -13.91
CA LEU A 37 -7.83 8.46 -12.83
C LEU A 37 -8.27 9.71 -12.06
N GLN A 38 -7.45 10.77 -12.00
CA GLN A 38 -7.88 12.07 -11.43
C GLN A 38 -8.67 12.90 -12.42
N GLU A 39 -8.37 12.82 -13.71
CA GLU A 39 -9.00 13.62 -14.76
C GLU A 39 -10.40 13.11 -15.11
N VAL A 40 -10.59 11.80 -15.17
CA VAL A 40 -11.83 11.15 -15.59
C VAL A 40 -13.02 11.46 -14.68
N THR A 41 -12.76 11.84 -13.42
CA THR A 41 -13.77 12.18 -12.44
C THR A 41 -14.28 13.63 -12.57
N GLN A 42 -13.59 14.48 -13.36
CA GLN A 42 -13.82 15.91 -13.39
C GLN A 42 -14.79 16.35 -14.50
N GLY A 43 -15.46 17.48 -14.27
CA GLY A 43 -16.28 18.16 -15.28
C GLY A 43 -17.64 17.52 -15.59
N GLY A 44 -17.98 16.38 -15.00
CA GLY A 44 -19.27 15.73 -15.17
C GLY A 44 -20.31 16.16 -14.12
N GLU A 45 -21.53 15.60 -14.23
CA GLU A 45 -22.64 15.86 -13.30
C GLU A 45 -22.28 15.48 -11.85
N HIS A 46 -21.49 14.43 -11.66
CA HIS A 46 -21.08 13.90 -10.37
C HIS A 46 -19.59 14.17 -10.11
N ALA A 47 -19.08 15.36 -10.48
CA ALA A 47 -17.68 15.67 -10.26
C ALA A 47 -17.37 15.84 -8.75
N PRO A 48 -16.44 15.07 -8.17
CA PRO A 48 -15.93 15.29 -6.82
C PRO A 48 -14.97 16.49 -6.80
N PRO A 49 -14.46 16.89 -5.62
CA PRO A 49 -13.40 17.90 -5.55
C PRO A 49 -12.20 17.56 -6.45
N ALA A 50 -11.56 18.60 -7.00
CA ALA A 50 -10.44 18.45 -7.91
C ALA A 50 -9.29 17.65 -7.25
N GLY A 51 -8.73 16.66 -7.98
CA GLY A 51 -7.68 15.79 -7.46
C GLY A 51 -8.19 14.45 -6.91
N PHE A 52 -9.49 14.26 -6.76
CA PHE A 52 -10.07 12.96 -6.40
C PHE A 52 -9.79 11.92 -7.51
N PRO A 53 -9.12 10.80 -7.23
CA PRO A 53 -8.89 9.78 -8.22
C PRO A 53 -10.04 8.77 -8.26
N ALA A 54 -10.46 8.33 -9.44
CA ALA A 54 -11.33 7.18 -9.57
C ALA A 54 -10.65 5.91 -9.04
N ARG A 55 -11.42 5.03 -8.39
CA ARG A 55 -10.89 3.72 -7.95
C ARG A 55 -10.49 2.84 -9.13
N THR A 56 -11.33 2.83 -10.17
CA THR A 56 -11.09 2.17 -11.46
C THR A 56 -12.03 2.74 -12.52
N VAL A 57 -11.83 2.37 -13.77
CA VAL A 57 -12.64 2.81 -14.90
C VAL A 57 -13.07 1.63 -15.77
N LEU A 58 -14.22 1.78 -16.43
CA LEU A 58 -14.71 0.88 -17.47
C LEU A 58 -15.12 1.70 -18.69
N PRO A 59 -14.95 1.20 -19.92
CA PRO A 59 -15.49 1.84 -21.11
C PRO A 59 -17.02 1.98 -21.01
N ALA A 60 -17.59 3.09 -21.49
CA ALA A 60 -19.01 3.36 -21.40
C ALA A 60 -19.88 2.50 -22.34
N ASP A 61 -19.27 1.77 -23.26
CA ASP A 61 -19.92 0.76 -24.12
C ASP A 61 -20.01 -0.62 -23.43
N ALA A 62 -19.38 -0.79 -22.26
CA ALA A 62 -19.60 -1.96 -21.40
C ALA A 62 -21.01 -1.90 -20.77
N PRO A 63 -21.56 -3.07 -20.33
CA PRO A 63 -22.80 -3.09 -19.56
C PRO A 63 -22.77 -2.12 -18.38
N ASP A 64 -23.90 -1.44 -18.12
CA ASP A 64 -24.01 -0.47 -17.03
C ASP A 64 -23.65 -1.12 -15.67
N PRO A 65 -22.56 -0.72 -15.02
CA PRO A 65 -22.12 -1.30 -13.77
C PRO A 65 -22.99 -0.94 -12.57
N ASN A 66 -23.91 0.05 -12.71
CA ASN A 66 -24.85 0.43 -11.66
C ASN A 66 -26.07 -0.50 -11.57
N VAL A 67 -26.34 -1.33 -12.58
CA VAL A 67 -27.48 -2.24 -12.54
C VAL A 67 -27.41 -3.18 -11.33
N GLY A 68 -28.37 -3.06 -10.43
CA GLY A 68 -28.47 -3.81 -9.18
C GLY A 68 -27.45 -3.36 -8.09
N GLN A 69 -26.76 -2.25 -8.29
CA GLN A 69 -25.75 -1.77 -7.33
C GLN A 69 -26.38 -1.28 -6.02
N GLU A 70 -27.53 -0.62 -6.08
CA GLU A 70 -28.25 -0.17 -4.88
C GLU A 70 -28.57 -1.35 -3.94
N ALA A 71 -29.15 -2.43 -4.48
CA ALA A 71 -29.47 -3.62 -3.69
C ALA A 71 -28.20 -4.25 -3.08
N ARG A 72 -27.10 -4.30 -3.84
CA ARG A 72 -25.80 -4.78 -3.34
C ARG A 72 -25.25 -3.88 -2.23
N ASP A 73 -25.36 -2.57 -2.37
CA ASP A 73 -24.92 -1.61 -1.37
C ASP A 73 -25.71 -1.75 -0.06
N GLN A 74 -27.04 -1.90 -0.15
CA GLN A 74 -27.88 -2.11 1.01
C GLN A 74 -27.57 -3.43 1.72
N ASP A 75 -27.42 -4.53 0.97
CA ASP A 75 -27.03 -5.83 1.50
C ASP A 75 -25.66 -5.79 2.21
N THR A 76 -24.67 -5.15 1.58
CA THR A 76 -23.34 -4.99 2.19
C THR A 76 -23.40 -4.12 3.43
N ARG A 77 -24.14 -2.98 3.39
CA ARG A 77 -24.34 -2.10 4.54
C ARG A 77 -24.98 -2.78 5.73
N SER A 78 -25.85 -3.75 5.49
CA SER A 78 -26.50 -4.52 6.58
C SER A 78 -25.50 -5.38 7.39
N ARG A 79 -24.38 -5.75 6.76
CA ARG A 79 -23.32 -6.59 7.35
C ARG A 79 -22.08 -5.79 7.76
N ASP A 80 -21.91 -4.60 7.18
CA ASP A 80 -20.76 -3.73 7.41
C ASP A 80 -21.22 -2.29 7.65
N PRO A 81 -21.24 -1.84 8.92
CA PRO A 81 -21.67 -0.50 9.30
C PRO A 81 -20.81 0.63 8.71
N HIS A 82 -19.58 0.34 8.27
CA HIS A 82 -18.74 1.32 7.60
C HIS A 82 -19.01 1.41 6.09
N TRP A 83 -19.74 0.45 5.51
CA TRP A 83 -20.00 0.47 4.07
C TRP A 83 -20.73 1.74 3.65
N LYS A 84 -20.16 2.46 2.69
CA LYS A 84 -20.77 3.67 2.12
C LYS A 84 -21.76 3.29 1.01
N THR A 85 -23.02 3.61 1.18
CA THR A 85 -24.00 3.57 0.08
C THR A 85 -23.82 4.81 -0.78
N LEU A 86 -23.77 4.64 -2.10
CA LEU A 86 -23.45 5.71 -3.03
C LEU A 86 -24.22 5.54 -4.33
N GLU A 87 -24.86 6.59 -4.80
CA GLU A 87 -25.62 6.59 -6.05
C GLU A 87 -25.34 7.84 -6.89
N PRO A 88 -24.88 7.63 -8.14
CA PRO A 88 -24.42 6.35 -8.70
C PRO A 88 -23.07 5.94 -8.10
N ARG A 89 -22.82 4.64 -7.93
CA ARG A 89 -21.49 4.16 -7.54
C ARG A 89 -20.48 4.23 -8.70
N TRP A 90 -21.00 4.24 -9.91
CA TRP A 90 -20.25 4.40 -11.14
C TRP A 90 -20.79 5.57 -11.96
N PRO A 91 -20.39 6.81 -11.66
CA PRO A 91 -20.72 7.96 -12.52
C PRO A 91 -20.10 7.82 -13.91
N LYS A 92 -20.66 8.56 -14.87
CA LYS A 92 -20.05 8.76 -16.19
C LYS A 92 -19.08 9.93 -16.19
N SER A 93 -17.99 9.79 -16.94
CA SER A 93 -17.09 10.92 -17.25
C SER A 93 -17.81 12.01 -18.02
N ALA A 94 -17.28 13.24 -17.99
CA ALA A 94 -17.86 14.40 -18.69
C ALA A 94 -18.01 14.18 -20.20
N ASP A 95 -17.09 13.43 -20.83
CA ASP A 95 -17.13 13.09 -22.24
C ASP A 95 -18.03 11.88 -22.58
N GLY A 96 -18.65 11.26 -21.54
CA GLY A 96 -19.53 10.10 -21.65
C GLY A 96 -18.85 8.81 -22.09
N ARG A 97 -17.53 8.77 -22.19
CA ARG A 97 -16.78 7.62 -22.73
C ARG A 97 -16.41 6.57 -21.69
N TRP A 98 -16.49 6.94 -20.38
CA TRP A 98 -16.06 6.09 -19.28
C TRP A 98 -17.09 6.05 -18.15
N TRP A 99 -17.22 4.90 -17.53
CA TRP A 99 -17.70 4.75 -16.17
C TRP A 99 -16.50 4.82 -15.23
N TRP A 100 -16.57 5.62 -14.18
CA TRP A 100 -15.55 5.64 -13.15
C TRP A 100 -16.13 5.21 -11.80
N LYS A 101 -15.40 4.36 -11.06
CA LYS A 101 -15.85 3.87 -9.77
C LYS A 101 -15.50 4.87 -8.68
N ALA A 102 -16.50 5.30 -7.94
CA ALA A 102 -16.40 6.13 -6.75
C ALA A 102 -15.99 5.31 -5.50
N ASP A 103 -15.99 5.92 -4.33
CA ASP A 103 -15.59 5.32 -3.05
C ASP A 103 -14.16 4.80 -3.07
N THR A 104 -13.24 5.63 -3.55
CA THR A 104 -11.81 5.33 -3.60
C THR A 104 -11.26 5.17 -2.19
N SER A 105 -10.51 4.11 -1.98
CA SER A 105 -10.00 3.70 -0.68
C SER A 105 -8.60 4.26 -0.40
N SER A 106 -8.14 4.19 0.86
CA SER A 106 -6.79 4.58 1.28
C SER A 106 -5.70 3.82 0.54
N ASP A 107 -5.91 2.53 0.26
CA ASP A 107 -4.95 1.67 -0.43
C ASP A 107 -4.63 2.16 -1.86
N GLU A 108 -5.60 2.72 -2.57
CA GLU A 108 -5.34 3.36 -3.86
C GLU A 108 -4.42 4.58 -3.71
N LEU A 109 -4.66 5.41 -2.67
CA LEU A 109 -3.81 6.57 -2.43
C LEU A 109 -2.39 6.17 -2.02
N ASP A 110 -2.25 5.16 -1.16
CA ASP A 110 -0.95 4.62 -0.77
C ASP A 110 -0.13 4.23 -2.00
N GLY A 111 -0.76 3.50 -2.93
CA GLY A 111 -0.12 3.16 -4.19
C GLY A 111 0.23 4.39 -5.04
N HIS A 112 -0.68 5.35 -5.18
CA HIS A 112 -0.41 6.59 -5.93
C HIS A 112 0.80 7.34 -5.37
N TYR A 113 0.85 7.60 -4.07
CA TYR A 113 1.97 8.31 -3.44
C TYR A 113 3.28 7.53 -3.53
N PHE A 114 3.24 6.20 -3.32
CA PHE A 114 4.41 5.35 -3.44
C PHE A 114 5.03 5.43 -4.84
N PHE A 115 4.21 5.30 -5.89
CA PHE A 115 4.69 5.39 -7.27
C PHE A 115 5.14 6.80 -7.65
N LEU A 116 4.33 7.84 -7.33
CA LEU A 116 4.61 9.20 -7.78
C LEU A 116 5.93 9.74 -7.22
N ALA A 117 6.26 9.41 -5.97
CA ALA A 117 7.54 9.73 -5.37
C ALA A 117 8.71 9.05 -6.11
N LEU A 118 8.58 7.75 -6.37
CA LEU A 118 9.61 7.00 -7.10
C LEU A 118 9.76 7.48 -8.54
N TYR A 119 8.66 7.80 -9.21
CA TYR A 119 8.71 8.35 -10.58
C TYR A 119 9.44 9.69 -10.60
N HIS A 120 9.13 10.59 -9.67
CA HIS A 120 9.80 11.88 -9.54
C HIS A 120 11.31 11.74 -9.35
N ASP A 121 11.73 10.83 -8.48
CA ASP A 121 13.13 10.70 -8.07
C ASP A 121 13.98 9.89 -9.07
N LEU A 122 13.40 8.87 -9.69
CA LEU A 122 14.17 7.90 -10.48
C LEU A 122 13.97 8.06 -11.99
N VAL A 123 12.80 8.54 -12.43
CA VAL A 123 12.40 8.50 -13.85
C VAL A 123 12.31 9.89 -14.47
N ALA A 124 11.72 10.87 -13.78
CA ALA A 124 11.50 12.22 -14.32
C ALA A 124 12.83 12.94 -14.56
N GLY A 125 13.30 12.92 -15.81
CA GLY A 125 14.59 13.53 -16.22
C GLY A 125 14.47 14.95 -16.76
N THR A 126 13.27 15.40 -17.14
CA THR A 126 13.02 16.73 -17.73
C THR A 126 12.09 17.56 -16.84
N ASP A 127 12.15 18.90 -17.00
CA ASP A 127 11.26 19.81 -16.28
C ASP A 127 9.78 19.56 -16.63
N ALA A 128 9.49 19.16 -17.87
CA ALA A 128 8.14 18.80 -18.29
C ALA A 128 7.62 17.56 -17.55
N GLU A 129 8.41 16.49 -17.46
CA GLU A 129 8.06 15.29 -16.70
C GLU A 129 7.87 15.60 -15.22
N LYS A 130 8.78 16.39 -14.64
CA LYS A 130 8.66 16.84 -13.24
C LYS A 130 7.43 17.71 -13.02
N HIS A 131 7.06 18.55 -13.98
CA HIS A 131 5.85 19.37 -13.89
C HIS A 131 4.59 18.51 -13.83
N VAL A 132 4.48 17.47 -14.66
CA VAL A 132 3.32 16.55 -14.65
C VAL A 132 3.18 15.85 -13.30
N VAL A 133 4.25 15.23 -12.80
CA VAL A 133 4.19 14.49 -11.54
C VAL A 133 3.93 15.42 -10.34
N ARG A 134 4.53 16.62 -10.32
CA ARG A 134 4.27 17.67 -9.32
C ARG A 134 2.80 18.08 -9.31
N GLY A 135 2.23 18.33 -10.49
CA GLY A 135 0.82 18.70 -10.62
C GLY A 135 -0.12 17.58 -10.15
N THR A 136 0.21 16.33 -10.44
CA THR A 136 -0.59 15.16 -10.01
C THR A 136 -0.56 15.01 -8.49
N VAL A 137 0.62 15.11 -7.87
CA VAL A 137 0.77 15.05 -6.40
C VAL A 137 0.11 16.25 -5.72
N ALA A 138 0.29 17.47 -6.27
CA ALA A 138 -0.31 18.67 -5.70
C ALA A 138 -1.83 18.58 -5.65
N ARG A 139 -2.49 18.27 -6.78
CA ARG A 139 -3.96 18.14 -6.82
C ARG A 139 -4.48 17.11 -5.81
N LEU A 140 -3.84 15.95 -5.73
CA LEU A 140 -4.23 14.90 -4.79
C LEU A 140 -4.06 15.35 -3.33
N THR A 141 -2.98 16.05 -3.00
CA THR A 141 -2.70 16.47 -1.62
C THR A 141 -3.50 17.71 -1.23
N ASP A 142 -3.69 18.65 -2.14
CA ASP A 142 -4.48 19.86 -1.89
C ASP A 142 -5.91 19.50 -1.53
N THR A 143 -6.55 18.59 -2.28
CA THR A 143 -7.91 18.17 -1.94
C THR A 143 -8.00 17.56 -0.53
N LEU A 144 -7.00 16.78 -0.08
CA LEU A 144 -6.98 16.25 1.28
C LEU A 144 -6.83 17.36 2.34
N VAL A 145 -5.93 18.32 2.11
CA VAL A 145 -5.67 19.42 3.06
C VAL A 145 -6.87 20.36 3.15
N GLU A 146 -7.46 20.73 2.01
CA GLU A 146 -8.61 21.62 1.91
C GLU A 146 -9.88 21.07 2.55
N HIS A 147 -10.03 19.71 2.53
CA HIS A 147 -11.18 19.03 3.12
C HIS A 147 -10.88 18.46 4.52
N GLY A 148 -9.89 19.01 5.22
CA GLY A 148 -9.59 18.62 6.60
C GLY A 148 -9.04 17.20 6.72
N PHE A 149 -8.22 16.78 5.76
CA PHE A 149 -7.63 15.45 5.62
C PHE A 149 -8.66 14.35 5.35
N ARG A 150 -9.62 14.64 4.48
CA ARG A 150 -10.65 13.71 4.00
C ARG A 150 -10.65 13.65 2.49
N LEU A 151 -10.76 12.44 1.95
CA LEU A 151 -11.01 12.23 0.53
C LEU A 151 -12.52 12.33 0.28
N VAL A 152 -12.99 13.52 -0.10
CA VAL A 152 -14.40 13.80 -0.32
C VAL A 152 -14.82 13.34 -1.71
N ASP A 153 -15.86 12.51 -1.76
CA ASP A 153 -16.44 11.96 -2.99
C ASP A 153 -17.48 12.90 -3.60
N HIS A 154 -18.05 12.51 -4.75
CA HIS A 154 -19.05 13.30 -5.49
C HIS A 154 -20.35 13.58 -4.70
N ASP A 155 -20.64 12.81 -3.65
CA ASP A 155 -21.78 13.03 -2.75
C ASP A 155 -21.49 14.03 -1.62
N GLY A 156 -20.32 14.67 -1.62
CA GLY A 156 -19.89 15.63 -0.60
C GLY A 156 -19.47 15.00 0.73
N ARG A 157 -19.43 13.67 0.83
CA ARG A 157 -19.01 12.93 2.04
C ARG A 157 -17.67 12.23 1.83
N PRO A 158 -16.88 11.97 2.90
CA PRO A 158 -15.68 11.17 2.78
C PRO A 158 -15.95 9.79 2.19
N THR A 159 -14.98 9.24 1.51
CA THR A 159 -14.99 7.83 1.13
C THR A 159 -14.87 6.94 2.37
N ARG A 160 -15.23 5.67 2.25
CA ARG A 160 -15.29 4.74 3.38
C ARG A 160 -13.99 4.68 4.20
N TRP A 161 -12.83 4.62 3.53
CA TRP A 161 -11.52 4.50 4.16
C TRP A 161 -10.63 5.73 3.97
N GLY A 162 -11.15 6.78 3.34
CA GLY A 162 -10.43 8.01 3.04
C GLY A 162 -10.67 9.13 4.06
N ASP A 163 -10.57 8.83 5.35
CA ASP A 163 -10.68 9.81 6.43
C ASP A 163 -9.46 9.74 7.35
N TRP A 164 -8.60 10.72 7.22
CA TRP A 164 -7.39 10.90 8.04
C TRP A 164 -7.54 12.08 9.00
N SER A 165 -8.75 12.54 9.25
CA SER A 165 -8.98 13.73 10.08
C SER A 165 -8.78 13.44 11.55
N PRO A 166 -8.38 14.46 12.35
CA PRO A 166 -8.22 14.29 13.79
C PRO A 166 -9.49 13.83 14.51
N GLY A 167 -10.65 14.34 14.10
CA GLY A 167 -11.93 13.94 14.69
C GLY A 167 -12.22 12.45 14.51
N SER A 168 -11.87 11.88 13.34
CA SER A 168 -12.03 10.45 13.12
C SER A 168 -10.97 9.65 13.86
N LEU A 169 -9.68 9.99 13.69
CA LEU A 169 -8.62 9.13 14.19
C LEU A 169 -8.41 9.23 15.72
N ASN A 170 -8.64 10.40 16.33
CA ASN A 170 -8.40 10.58 17.75
C ASN A 170 -9.66 10.50 18.63
N ASP A 171 -10.82 10.91 18.08
CA ASP A 171 -12.01 11.09 18.89
C ASP A 171 -13.11 10.04 18.63
N ASP A 172 -13.07 9.34 17.49
CA ASP A 172 -14.04 8.31 17.14
C ASP A 172 -13.48 6.89 17.43
N PRO A 173 -14.02 6.15 18.41
CA PRO A 173 -13.55 4.81 18.77
C PRO A 173 -13.69 3.79 17.64
N ARG A 174 -14.52 4.04 16.64
CA ARG A 174 -14.64 3.15 15.44
C ARG A 174 -13.37 3.13 14.60
N TRP A 175 -12.52 4.16 14.73
CA TRP A 175 -11.26 4.30 14.01
C TRP A 175 -10.03 3.93 14.85
N GLU A 176 -10.20 3.35 16.03
CA GLU A 176 -9.09 3.00 16.91
C GLU A 176 -8.08 2.08 16.23
N VAL A 177 -8.55 1.09 15.49
CA VAL A 177 -7.69 0.12 14.78
C VAL A 177 -6.90 0.80 13.64
N GLU A 178 -7.52 1.78 12.96
CA GLU A 178 -6.95 2.50 11.83
C GLU A 178 -6.06 3.68 12.25
N ARG A 179 -6.16 4.12 13.49
CA ARG A 179 -5.50 5.34 13.99
C ARG A 179 -4.02 5.41 13.66
N GLY A 180 -3.29 4.34 13.93
CA GLY A 180 -1.84 4.28 13.73
C GLY A 180 -1.46 4.33 12.26
N LEU A 181 -2.06 3.46 11.46
CA LEU A 181 -1.82 3.37 10.02
C LEU A 181 -2.18 4.67 9.31
N ASN A 182 -3.40 5.18 9.54
CA ASN A 182 -3.86 6.39 8.84
C ASN A 182 -3.12 7.65 9.29
N SER A 183 -2.73 7.78 10.58
CA SER A 183 -1.86 8.87 11.01
C SER A 183 -0.50 8.84 10.32
N MET A 184 0.06 7.66 10.14
CA MET A 184 1.32 7.46 9.43
C MET A 184 1.17 7.76 7.93
N SER A 185 0.10 7.25 7.29
CA SER A 185 -0.15 7.43 5.85
C SER A 185 -0.27 8.91 5.48
N ILE A 186 -1.07 9.69 6.21
CA ILE A 186 -1.19 11.13 5.90
C ILE A 186 0.10 11.89 6.12
N LEU A 187 0.90 11.53 7.13
CA LEU A 187 2.24 12.12 7.32
C LEU A 187 3.18 11.77 6.16
N ALA A 188 3.10 10.55 5.64
CA ALA A 188 3.85 10.13 4.45
C ALA A 188 3.42 10.90 3.20
N TYR A 189 2.10 11.06 2.95
CA TYR A 189 1.59 11.83 1.83
C TYR A 189 2.06 13.28 1.85
N LEU A 190 2.00 13.93 3.01
CA LEU A 190 2.47 15.30 3.18
C LEU A 190 3.98 15.42 3.00
N ALA A 191 4.77 14.46 3.51
CA ALA A 191 6.22 14.44 3.31
C ALA A 191 6.58 14.23 1.83
N ILE A 192 5.90 13.33 1.13
CA ILE A 192 6.05 13.11 -0.32
C ILE A 192 5.68 14.38 -1.09
N ALA A 193 4.52 14.99 -0.77
CA ALA A 193 4.06 16.18 -1.46
C ALA A 193 5.06 17.34 -1.29
N ARG A 194 5.57 17.57 -0.09
CA ARG A 194 6.64 18.54 0.14
C ARG A 194 7.88 18.24 -0.67
N HIS A 195 8.34 16.98 -0.65
CA HIS A 195 9.54 16.55 -1.39
C HIS A 195 9.39 16.76 -2.90
N VAL A 196 8.28 16.31 -3.48
CA VAL A 196 8.03 16.34 -4.93
C VAL A 196 7.78 17.75 -5.43
N THR A 197 7.01 18.56 -4.68
CA THR A 197 6.60 19.90 -5.15
C THR A 197 7.51 21.02 -4.67
N GLY A 198 8.19 20.84 -3.54
CA GLY A 198 8.96 21.88 -2.87
C GLY A 198 8.08 22.89 -2.09
N ASP A 199 6.76 22.67 -1.98
CA ASP A 199 5.84 23.58 -1.32
C ASP A 199 5.78 23.33 0.18
N GLU A 200 6.15 24.34 0.97
CA GLU A 200 6.21 24.26 2.44
C GLU A 200 4.82 24.23 3.10
N LYS A 201 3.73 24.48 2.36
CA LYS A 201 2.36 24.33 2.90
C LYS A 201 2.11 22.91 3.42
N TYR A 202 2.68 21.89 2.78
CA TYR A 202 2.54 20.49 3.18
C TYR A 202 3.32 20.18 4.46
N ALA A 203 4.52 20.78 4.62
CA ALA A 203 5.25 20.70 5.88
C ALA A 203 4.48 21.37 7.03
N ALA A 204 3.88 22.52 6.79
CA ALA A 204 3.04 23.22 7.76
C ALA A 204 1.79 22.39 8.14
N ALA A 205 1.17 21.73 7.17
CA ALA A 205 0.04 20.82 7.42
C ALA A 205 0.45 19.62 8.29
N ALA A 206 1.59 18.98 7.97
CA ALA A 206 2.14 17.88 8.76
C ALA A 206 2.50 18.33 10.19
N GLU A 207 3.11 19.50 10.35
CA GLU A 207 3.47 20.05 11.66
C GLU A 207 2.24 20.31 12.53
N ARG A 208 1.15 20.79 11.96
CA ARG A 208 -0.14 20.96 12.66
C ARG A 208 -0.67 19.62 13.17
N LEU A 209 -0.67 18.56 12.34
CA LEU A 209 -1.12 17.23 12.74
C LEU A 209 -0.23 16.64 13.85
N VAL A 210 1.07 16.87 13.78
CA VAL A 210 2.02 16.38 14.80
C VAL A 210 1.86 17.12 16.11
N ARG A 211 1.84 18.46 16.07
CA ARG A 211 1.85 19.30 17.28
C ARG A 211 0.48 19.31 17.98
N ASP A 212 -0.60 19.45 17.20
CA ASP A 212 -1.93 19.70 17.75
C ASP A 212 -2.75 18.42 17.93
N HIS A 213 -2.38 17.33 17.23
CA HIS A 213 -3.18 16.09 17.14
C HIS A 213 -2.38 14.80 17.38
N ALA A 214 -1.13 14.88 17.81
CA ALA A 214 -0.29 13.74 18.21
C ALA A 214 -0.03 12.67 17.12
N TYR A 215 -0.14 13.02 15.83
CA TYR A 215 -0.01 12.03 14.73
C TYR A 215 1.37 11.33 14.71
N ALA A 216 2.44 12.02 15.10
CA ALA A 216 3.74 11.37 15.22
C ALA A 216 3.79 10.30 16.32
N ALA A 217 2.99 10.47 17.39
CA ALA A 217 2.85 9.46 18.44
C ALA A 217 1.96 8.29 17.96
N ASN A 218 0.82 8.59 17.32
CA ASN A 218 -0.04 7.57 16.73
C ASN A 218 0.73 6.66 15.74
N ALA A 219 1.56 7.26 14.87
CA ALA A 219 2.37 6.57 13.89
C ALA A 219 3.45 5.64 14.46
N GLN A 220 3.68 5.65 15.79
CA GLN A 220 4.59 4.69 16.44
C GLN A 220 3.99 3.28 16.56
N ALA A 221 2.67 3.14 16.43
CA ALA A 221 1.96 1.87 16.43
C ALA A 221 1.06 1.79 15.18
N PRO A 222 1.64 1.57 13.98
CA PRO A 222 0.91 1.63 12.73
C PRO A 222 -0.13 0.50 12.56
N LYS A 223 -0.04 -0.55 13.36
CA LYS A 223 -1.01 -1.66 13.36
C LYS A 223 -1.36 -2.06 14.79
N PHE A 224 -2.65 -2.27 15.01
CA PHE A 224 -3.13 -2.87 16.25
C PHE A 224 -3.08 -4.40 16.13
N GLN A 225 -2.05 -5.00 16.71
CA GLN A 225 -1.82 -6.44 16.62
C GLN A 225 -2.24 -7.18 17.91
N GLN A 226 -2.98 -8.26 17.72
CA GLN A 226 -3.40 -9.19 18.79
C GLN A 226 -2.59 -10.49 18.79
N GLY A 227 -1.53 -10.56 18.02
CA GLY A 227 -0.66 -11.73 17.89
C GLY A 227 -0.11 -11.88 16.46
N ILE A 228 0.70 -12.92 16.26
CA ILE A 228 1.33 -13.21 14.96
C ILE A 228 0.25 -13.39 13.88
N GLY A 229 0.40 -12.69 12.76
CA GLY A 229 -0.51 -12.77 11.61
C GLY A 229 -1.92 -12.26 11.88
N SER A 230 -2.15 -11.51 12.97
CA SER A 230 -3.43 -10.86 13.23
C SER A 230 -3.57 -9.59 12.40
N GLY A 231 -4.82 -9.16 12.17
CA GLY A 231 -5.13 -7.96 11.42
C GLY A 231 -5.25 -8.21 9.92
N ASN A 232 -5.30 -7.12 9.17
CA ASN A 232 -5.49 -7.13 7.73
C ASN A 232 -4.13 -7.03 7.02
N GLN A 233 -3.78 -7.99 6.18
CA GLN A 233 -2.51 -7.98 5.43
C GLN A 233 -2.41 -6.84 4.40
N SER A 234 -3.53 -6.27 3.98
CA SER A 234 -3.50 -5.05 3.16
C SER A 234 -2.91 -3.87 3.92
N ASP A 235 -3.16 -3.79 5.23
CA ASP A 235 -2.62 -2.73 6.10
C ASP A 235 -1.10 -2.84 6.21
N ASP A 236 -0.56 -4.07 6.22
CA ASP A 236 0.88 -4.31 6.25
C ASP A 236 1.54 -3.79 4.97
N GLU A 237 0.99 -4.13 3.81
CA GLU A 237 1.51 -3.68 2.52
C GLU A 237 1.49 -2.14 2.42
N MET A 238 0.37 -1.50 2.82
CA MET A 238 0.24 -0.04 2.87
C MET A 238 1.24 0.60 3.82
N ALA A 239 1.42 0.03 5.01
CA ALA A 239 2.36 0.53 6.00
C ALA A 239 3.80 0.52 5.47
N PHE A 240 4.23 -0.55 4.81
CA PHE A 240 5.59 -0.65 4.28
C PHE A 240 5.82 0.31 3.11
N MET A 241 4.85 0.54 2.23
CA MET A 241 4.92 1.58 1.20
C MET A 241 5.09 2.98 1.81
N ASN A 242 4.29 3.30 2.81
CA ASN A 242 4.32 4.61 3.46
C ASN A 242 5.60 4.83 4.29
N LEU A 243 6.00 3.87 5.10
CA LEU A 243 7.18 3.97 5.95
C LEU A 243 8.47 4.08 5.14
N TYR A 244 8.55 3.42 3.99
CA TYR A 244 9.66 3.55 3.07
C TYR A 244 9.92 5.00 2.68
N HIS A 245 8.87 5.77 2.36
CA HIS A 245 8.99 7.19 2.02
C HIS A 245 9.02 8.11 3.24
N LEU A 246 8.24 7.83 4.27
CA LEU A 246 8.17 8.66 5.46
C LEU A 246 9.54 8.77 6.15
N VAL A 247 10.27 7.66 6.29
CA VAL A 247 11.63 7.67 6.84
C VAL A 247 12.57 8.48 5.95
N ARG A 248 12.49 8.34 4.64
CA ARG A 248 13.37 9.01 3.67
C ARG A 248 13.13 10.52 3.58
N TYR A 249 11.87 10.97 3.62
CA TYR A 249 11.53 12.37 3.36
C TYR A 249 11.24 13.20 4.62
N THR A 250 11.21 12.59 5.80
CA THR A 250 11.11 13.34 7.06
C THR A 250 12.36 14.16 7.28
N ALA A 251 12.25 15.49 7.26
CA ALA A 251 13.38 16.40 7.38
C ALA A 251 13.97 16.44 8.79
N ASP A 252 13.12 16.41 9.83
CA ASP A 252 13.56 16.45 11.24
C ASP A 252 14.26 15.15 11.63
N PRO A 253 15.54 15.19 12.07
CA PRO A 253 16.30 13.99 12.37
C PRO A 253 15.76 13.18 13.57
N ALA A 254 15.11 13.83 14.53
CA ALA A 254 14.55 13.14 15.69
C ALA A 254 13.29 12.37 15.29
N ARG A 255 12.41 12.99 14.52
CA ARG A 255 11.22 12.32 13.96
C ARG A 255 11.61 11.21 13.00
N ARG A 256 12.61 11.43 12.13
CA ARG A 256 13.13 10.38 11.22
C ARG A 256 13.58 9.15 12.01
N ARG A 257 14.34 9.34 13.10
CA ARG A 257 14.74 8.23 13.99
C ARG A 257 13.55 7.54 14.63
N ALA A 258 12.53 8.30 15.07
CA ALA A 258 11.32 7.75 15.66
C ALA A 258 10.53 6.91 14.65
N HIS A 259 10.37 7.40 13.40
CA HIS A 259 9.72 6.64 12.31
C HIS A 259 10.53 5.39 11.93
N LEU A 260 11.86 5.49 11.87
CA LEU A 260 12.69 4.30 11.64
C LEU A 260 12.54 3.27 12.76
N GLY A 261 12.46 3.72 14.02
CA GLY A 261 12.21 2.83 15.16
C GLY A 261 10.82 2.16 15.10
N ALA A 262 9.80 2.88 14.66
CA ALA A 262 8.46 2.31 14.39
C ALA A 262 8.51 1.29 13.26
N PHE A 263 9.18 1.62 12.16
CA PHE A 263 9.38 0.72 11.02
C PHE A 263 10.13 -0.56 11.42
N HIS A 264 11.17 -0.44 12.23
CA HIS A 264 11.91 -1.59 12.76
C HIS A 264 11.01 -2.55 13.55
N ARG A 265 10.24 -2.00 14.51
CA ARG A 265 9.32 -2.82 15.31
C ARG A 265 8.28 -3.50 14.45
N TYR A 266 7.73 -2.79 13.46
CA TYR A 266 6.76 -3.37 12.55
C TYR A 266 7.39 -4.46 11.66
N TRP A 267 8.55 -4.19 11.08
CA TRP A 267 9.28 -5.19 10.30
C TRP A 267 9.59 -6.46 11.10
N LEU A 268 9.97 -6.36 12.37
CA LEU A 268 10.21 -7.54 13.23
C LEU A 268 8.94 -8.39 13.40
N LEU A 269 7.75 -7.79 13.40
CA LEU A 269 6.48 -8.50 13.50
C LEU A 269 6.16 -9.24 12.20
N GLU A 270 6.40 -8.61 11.05
CA GLU A 270 6.05 -9.16 9.73
C GLU A 270 7.19 -9.96 9.09
N ARG A 271 8.40 -9.93 9.65
CA ARG A 271 9.55 -10.67 9.12
C ARG A 271 9.30 -12.17 8.94
N PRO A 272 8.59 -12.88 9.85
CA PRO A 272 8.29 -14.29 9.66
C PRO A 272 7.45 -14.62 8.42
N GLU A 273 6.85 -13.63 7.77
CA GLU A 273 6.13 -13.78 6.50
C GLU A 273 7.04 -14.05 5.30
N ARG A 274 8.35 -13.84 5.46
CA ARG A 274 9.34 -14.02 4.39
C ARG A 274 9.02 -13.18 3.15
N ASN A 275 8.44 -11.99 3.37
CA ASN A 275 8.00 -11.10 2.30
C ASN A 275 9.17 -10.26 1.78
N PRO A 276 9.65 -10.47 0.53
CA PRO A 276 10.81 -9.75 0.01
C PRO A 276 10.55 -8.24 -0.14
N PHE A 277 9.31 -7.81 -0.44
CA PHE A 277 8.99 -6.39 -0.50
C PHE A 277 9.15 -5.74 0.87
N PHE A 278 8.63 -6.36 1.94
CA PHE A 278 8.77 -5.82 3.30
C PHE A 278 10.24 -5.77 3.74
N ASN A 279 10.98 -6.83 3.51
CA ASN A 279 12.39 -6.89 3.85
C ASN A 279 13.19 -5.80 3.12
N PHE A 280 13.04 -5.68 1.82
CA PHE A 280 13.80 -4.71 1.03
C PHE A 280 13.38 -3.26 1.33
N ALA A 281 12.09 -2.99 1.55
CA ALA A 281 11.61 -1.66 1.93
C ALA A 281 12.21 -1.21 3.28
N TYR A 282 12.16 -2.07 4.29
CA TYR A 282 12.74 -1.74 5.59
C TYR A 282 14.25 -1.56 5.51
N VAL A 283 14.98 -2.56 4.96
CA VAL A 283 16.45 -2.53 4.94
C VAL A 283 16.98 -1.35 4.13
N ALA A 284 16.34 -1.02 3.00
CA ALA A 284 16.71 0.15 2.22
C ALA A 284 16.54 1.46 3.00
N ALA A 285 15.40 1.65 3.66
CA ALA A 285 15.14 2.83 4.47
C ALA A 285 16.08 2.92 5.69
N ALA A 286 16.36 1.80 6.35
CA ALA A 286 17.25 1.74 7.50
C ALA A 286 18.70 2.06 7.12
N ARG A 287 19.19 1.49 6.02
CA ARG A 287 20.53 1.76 5.49
C ARG A 287 20.72 3.22 5.06
N GLU A 288 19.69 3.83 4.45
CA GLU A 288 19.75 5.24 4.05
C GLU A 288 19.69 6.18 5.25
N ALA A 289 18.79 5.92 6.21
CA ALA A 289 18.58 6.81 7.35
C ALA A 289 19.64 6.69 8.45
N SER A 290 20.28 5.52 8.58
CA SER A 290 21.27 5.23 9.64
C SER A 290 22.30 4.19 9.15
N PRO A 291 23.14 4.54 8.17
CA PRO A 291 24.10 3.61 7.59
C PRO A 291 25.02 2.98 8.66
N GLY A 292 25.10 1.67 8.69
CA GLY A 292 25.90 0.93 9.67
C GLY A 292 25.42 1.06 11.12
N GLY A 293 24.25 1.63 11.33
CA GLY A 293 23.66 1.81 12.66
C GLY A 293 23.01 0.52 13.19
N PRO A 294 22.56 0.53 14.45
CA PRO A 294 22.01 -0.65 15.12
C PRO A 294 20.69 -1.14 14.52
N LEU A 295 20.00 -0.31 13.74
CA LEU A 295 18.75 -0.64 13.05
C LEU A 295 18.96 -1.01 11.57
N ASP A 296 20.21 -1.04 11.09
CA ASP A 296 20.55 -1.44 9.72
C ASP A 296 20.98 -2.92 9.69
N PRO A 297 20.11 -3.87 9.30
CA PRO A 297 20.45 -5.29 9.29
C PRO A 297 21.40 -5.69 8.16
N SER A 298 21.70 -4.80 7.22
CA SER A 298 22.71 -5.02 6.17
C SER A 298 24.12 -4.69 6.61
N ALA A 299 24.29 -4.06 7.78
CA ALA A 299 25.59 -3.69 8.31
C ALA A 299 26.37 -4.90 8.81
N ALA A 300 27.67 -4.93 8.53
CA ALA A 300 28.56 -5.95 9.05
C ALA A 300 28.58 -5.91 10.59
N GLY A 301 28.29 -7.06 11.23
CA GLY A 301 28.23 -7.17 12.69
C GLY A 301 26.96 -6.60 13.33
N SER A 302 25.91 -6.32 12.54
CA SER A 302 24.60 -5.97 13.10
C SER A 302 24.10 -7.12 13.98
N GLN A 303 23.45 -6.79 15.10
CA GLN A 303 22.86 -7.79 16.00
C GLN A 303 21.42 -8.17 15.59
N GLY A 304 20.96 -7.67 14.47
CA GLY A 304 19.64 -7.95 13.93
C GLY A 304 19.56 -9.30 13.23
N PRO A 305 18.37 -9.75 12.87
CA PRO A 305 18.18 -10.96 12.08
C PRO A 305 18.89 -10.83 10.72
N HIS A 306 19.70 -11.80 10.37
CA HIS A 306 20.50 -11.80 9.13
C HIS A 306 19.88 -12.60 7.99
N ASP A 307 18.83 -13.37 8.25
CA ASP A 307 18.14 -14.24 7.30
C ASP A 307 17.12 -13.51 6.41
N TRP A 308 16.95 -12.18 6.56
CA TRP A 308 16.03 -11.39 5.76
C TRP A 308 16.33 -11.46 4.25
N LEU A 309 17.61 -11.51 3.89
CA LEU A 309 18.03 -11.62 2.49
C LEU A 309 17.76 -13.02 1.93
N ASP A 310 18.17 -14.05 2.65
CA ASP A 310 17.96 -15.45 2.26
C ASP A 310 16.46 -15.74 2.13
N ASP A 311 15.64 -15.32 3.11
CA ASP A 311 14.19 -15.47 3.06
C ASP A 311 13.56 -14.73 1.85
N SER A 312 14.12 -13.57 1.47
CA SER A 312 13.65 -12.81 0.32
C SER A 312 14.04 -13.46 -1.00
N LEU A 313 15.29 -13.93 -1.11
CA LEU A 313 15.77 -14.62 -2.30
C LEU A 313 15.02 -15.94 -2.50
N ASP A 314 14.85 -16.74 -1.45
CA ASP A 314 14.05 -17.96 -1.48
C ASP A 314 12.63 -17.70 -1.97
N ALA A 315 11.96 -16.67 -1.43
CA ALA A 315 10.60 -16.32 -1.84
C ALA A 315 10.52 -15.91 -3.31
N LEU A 316 11.55 -15.26 -3.86
CA LEU A 316 11.59 -14.89 -5.27
C LEU A 316 11.89 -16.10 -6.17
N VAL A 317 12.85 -16.95 -5.77
CA VAL A 317 13.25 -18.13 -6.55
C VAL A 317 12.14 -19.20 -6.58
N LEU A 318 11.45 -19.39 -5.45
CA LEU A 318 10.38 -20.39 -5.30
C LEU A 318 9.02 -19.91 -5.79
N LEU A 319 8.88 -18.64 -6.25
CA LEU A 319 7.60 -18.15 -6.75
C LEU A 319 7.14 -18.98 -7.96
N PRO A 320 5.91 -19.56 -7.92
CA PRO A 320 5.41 -20.39 -9.01
C PRO A 320 5.33 -19.62 -10.34
N LEU A 321 6.04 -20.07 -11.36
CA LEU A 321 6.14 -19.39 -12.67
C LEU A 321 4.82 -19.39 -13.44
N ASP A 322 3.96 -20.39 -13.23
CA ASP A 322 2.62 -20.44 -13.84
C ASP A 322 1.68 -19.38 -13.26
N ARG A 323 1.97 -18.87 -12.08
CA ARG A 323 1.20 -17.84 -11.36
C ARG A 323 -0.28 -18.19 -11.17
N CYS A 324 -0.64 -19.46 -11.29
CA CYS A 324 -2.01 -19.92 -11.10
C CYS A 324 -2.33 -20.13 -9.62
N GLN A 325 -3.53 -19.74 -9.21
CA GLN A 325 -3.99 -19.96 -7.84
C GLN A 325 -4.50 -21.38 -7.65
N TRP A 326 -3.60 -22.32 -7.46
CA TRP A 326 -3.94 -23.68 -7.12
C TRP A 326 -4.33 -23.83 -5.65
N ARG A 327 -5.30 -24.71 -5.38
CA ARG A 327 -5.67 -25.03 -4.01
C ARG A 327 -4.52 -25.73 -3.30
N ARG A 328 -4.19 -25.20 -2.12
CA ARG A 328 -3.24 -25.81 -1.17
C ARG A 328 -4.02 -26.26 0.06
N THR A 329 -3.68 -27.45 0.57
CA THR A 329 -4.27 -28.03 1.78
C THR A 329 -3.13 -28.53 2.65
N ASN A 330 -2.76 -27.73 3.64
CA ASN A 330 -1.60 -27.95 4.51
C ASN A 330 -1.98 -28.26 5.96
N SER A 331 -3.24 -28.10 6.34
CA SER A 331 -3.69 -28.27 7.73
C SER A 331 -3.47 -29.69 8.31
N HIS A 332 -3.20 -30.68 7.46
CA HIS A 332 -2.87 -32.05 7.86
C HIS A 332 -1.39 -32.28 8.19
N ARG A 333 -0.51 -31.32 7.91
CA ARG A 333 0.94 -31.44 8.11
C ARG A 333 1.29 -31.49 9.60
N LEU A 334 2.35 -32.23 9.93
CA LEU A 334 2.83 -32.41 11.30
C LEU A 334 3.97 -31.43 11.69
N ASP A 335 4.52 -30.71 10.72
CA ASP A 335 5.58 -29.71 10.92
C ASP A 335 5.03 -28.28 11.14
N LEU A 336 3.73 -28.18 11.45
CA LEU A 336 3.04 -26.90 11.66
C LEU A 336 2.61 -26.70 13.10
N VAL A 337 2.73 -25.46 13.56
CA VAL A 337 2.15 -24.95 14.81
C VAL A 337 0.88 -24.19 14.48
N ARG A 338 -0.25 -24.64 15.03
CA ARG A 338 -1.54 -23.97 14.82
C ARG A 338 -1.69 -22.79 15.77
N LEU A 339 -2.16 -21.68 15.25
CA LEU A 339 -2.59 -20.55 16.09
C LEU A 339 -3.82 -20.91 16.89
N PRO A 340 -3.96 -20.39 18.13
CA PRO A 340 -5.20 -20.52 18.91
C PRO A 340 -6.41 -20.01 18.14
N ALA A 341 -7.58 -20.58 18.40
CA ALA A 341 -8.81 -20.22 17.69
C ALA A 341 -9.13 -18.71 17.75
N ALA A 342 -8.79 -18.04 18.85
CA ALA A 342 -8.98 -16.58 18.98
C ALA A 342 -8.10 -15.76 18.04
N GLN A 343 -6.93 -16.29 17.64
CA GLN A 343 -5.99 -15.66 16.71
C GLN A 343 -6.15 -16.18 15.27
N SER A 344 -7.02 -17.15 15.05
CA SER A 344 -7.34 -17.73 13.75
C SER A 344 -8.57 -17.09 13.09
N ILE A 345 -9.07 -15.98 13.64
CA ILE A 345 -10.20 -15.24 13.08
C ILE A 345 -9.62 -14.23 12.08
N ASP A 346 -9.97 -14.42 10.82
CA ASP A 346 -9.83 -13.37 9.82
C ASP A 346 -11.00 -12.38 9.98
N PRO A 347 -10.73 -11.09 10.23
CA PRO A 347 -11.80 -10.09 10.36
C PRO A 347 -12.71 -10.00 9.13
N GLY A 348 -12.20 -10.37 7.95
CA GLY A 348 -12.94 -10.36 6.69
C GLY A 348 -13.68 -11.66 6.38
N GLN A 349 -13.49 -12.73 7.17
CA GLN A 349 -14.15 -14.03 6.94
C GLN A 349 -14.57 -14.67 8.25
N PRO A 350 -15.89 -14.85 8.46
CA PRO A 350 -16.41 -15.43 9.70
C PRO A 350 -16.06 -16.91 9.89
N ASP A 351 -15.63 -17.61 8.83
CA ASP A 351 -15.26 -19.01 8.90
C ASP A 351 -13.84 -19.15 9.42
N ARG A 352 -13.69 -19.93 10.48
CA ARG A 352 -12.41 -20.23 11.12
C ARG A 352 -11.53 -21.05 10.17
N VAL A 353 -10.69 -20.37 9.40
CA VAL A 353 -9.69 -21.03 8.57
C VAL A 353 -8.49 -21.39 9.46
N PRO A 354 -7.98 -22.63 9.42
CA PRO A 354 -6.76 -22.98 10.14
C PRO A 354 -5.58 -22.11 9.73
N ARG A 355 -4.99 -21.42 10.71
CA ARG A 355 -3.85 -20.53 10.54
C ARG A 355 -2.71 -20.95 11.46
N GLY A 356 -1.49 -20.61 11.08
CA GLY A 356 -0.32 -20.89 11.88
C GLY A 356 0.97 -20.75 11.08
N TYR A 357 2.02 -21.39 11.57
CA TYR A 357 3.38 -21.27 11.05
C TYR A 357 4.11 -22.61 11.17
N ARG A 358 5.29 -22.71 10.57
CA ARG A 358 6.18 -23.86 10.73
C ARG A 358 6.83 -23.86 12.12
N VAL A 359 7.35 -25.01 12.51
CA VAL A 359 8.08 -25.16 13.79
C VAL A 359 9.27 -24.23 13.95
N ASP A 360 9.78 -23.65 12.86
CA ASP A 360 10.83 -22.63 12.86
C ASP A 360 10.31 -21.19 13.11
N GLY A 361 9.01 -21.03 13.30
CA GLY A 361 8.36 -19.74 13.54
C GLY A 361 8.01 -18.93 12.28
N LYS A 362 8.30 -19.43 11.08
CA LYS A 362 8.05 -18.76 9.80
C LYS A 362 6.83 -19.34 9.08
N VAL A 363 6.27 -18.59 8.17
CA VAL A 363 5.22 -19.08 7.26
C VAL A 363 5.75 -20.19 6.35
N LEU A 364 4.84 -20.92 5.71
CA LEU A 364 5.20 -21.90 4.68
C LEU A 364 5.92 -21.20 3.50
N PRO A 365 6.88 -21.89 2.84
CA PRO A 365 7.46 -21.41 1.58
C PRO A 365 6.38 -21.05 0.57
N ILE A 366 6.69 -20.08 -0.31
CA ILE A 366 5.71 -19.50 -1.23
C ILE A 366 5.16 -20.53 -2.23
N ASP A 367 5.94 -21.53 -2.60
CA ASP A 367 5.55 -22.64 -3.49
C ASP A 367 4.70 -23.72 -2.79
N GLU A 368 4.65 -23.71 -1.47
CA GLU A 368 3.85 -24.64 -0.66
C GLU A 368 2.50 -24.07 -0.22
N ARG A 369 2.24 -22.77 -0.42
CA ARG A 369 1.01 -22.08 -0.04
C ARG A 369 0.35 -21.38 -1.22
N CYS A 370 -0.92 -21.00 -1.08
CA CYS A 370 -1.56 -20.12 -2.06
C CYS A 370 -0.96 -18.72 -1.94
N PHE A 371 -0.72 -18.11 -3.09
CA PHE A 371 -0.18 -16.78 -3.16
C PHE A 371 -0.72 -16.03 -4.39
N ALA A 372 -1.26 -14.83 -4.19
CA ALA A 372 -1.74 -13.96 -5.25
C ALA A 372 -1.03 -12.60 -5.26
N HIS A 373 -0.95 -11.96 -4.09
CA HIS A 373 -0.36 -10.66 -3.86
C HIS A 373 0.31 -10.64 -2.49
N TRP A 374 1.19 -9.66 -2.22
CA TRP A 374 1.87 -9.55 -0.93
C TRP A 374 0.94 -9.28 0.25
N ASN A 375 -0.32 -8.95 0.01
CA ASN A 375 -1.38 -8.87 1.00
C ASN A 375 -2.26 -10.13 1.09
N THR A 376 -1.89 -11.23 0.44
CA THR A 376 -2.53 -12.53 0.67
C THR A 376 -2.10 -13.05 2.03
N ASP A 377 -3.05 -13.49 2.87
CA ASP A 377 -2.75 -13.98 4.22
C ASP A 377 -1.79 -15.20 4.18
N PRO A 378 -0.52 -15.03 4.57
CA PRO A 378 0.48 -16.08 4.46
C PRO A 378 0.38 -17.14 5.57
N TRP A 379 -0.43 -16.87 6.60
CA TRP A 379 -0.61 -17.72 7.78
C TRP A 379 -1.68 -18.79 7.57
N ARG A 380 -2.47 -18.71 6.51
CA ARG A 380 -3.50 -19.70 6.17
C ARG A 380 -2.89 -20.98 5.64
N PHE A 381 -3.31 -22.12 6.23
CA PHE A 381 -2.87 -23.44 5.79
C PHE A 381 -3.62 -23.92 4.55
N ASP A 382 -4.91 -23.67 4.49
CA ASP A 382 -5.79 -24.15 3.43
C ASP A 382 -6.36 -22.94 2.69
N GLN A 383 -5.91 -22.75 1.45
CA GLN A 383 -6.28 -21.59 0.62
C GLN A 383 -6.11 -21.93 -0.87
N GLY A 384 -6.66 -21.08 -1.72
CA GLY A 384 -6.51 -21.15 -3.18
C GLY A 384 -7.78 -21.60 -3.89
N GLY A 385 -7.70 -21.63 -5.21
CA GLY A 385 -8.78 -21.89 -6.12
C GLY A 385 -8.56 -23.14 -6.98
N ASP A 386 -9.16 -23.14 -8.16
CA ASP A 386 -9.11 -24.23 -9.15
C ASP A 386 -8.06 -24.01 -10.25
N GLY A 387 -7.14 -23.06 -10.07
CA GLY A 387 -6.09 -22.73 -11.03
C GLY A 387 -6.54 -21.84 -12.20
N ARG A 388 -7.78 -21.33 -12.17
CA ARG A 388 -8.31 -20.45 -13.23
C ARG A 388 -8.00 -18.98 -13.02
N GLU A 389 -7.52 -18.61 -11.84
CA GLU A 389 -7.08 -17.26 -11.53
C GLU A 389 -5.57 -17.15 -11.72
N LEU A 390 -5.16 -16.13 -12.46
CA LEU A 390 -3.77 -15.84 -12.74
C LEU A 390 -3.32 -14.63 -11.88
N ALA A 391 -2.36 -14.85 -11.00
CA ALA A 391 -1.77 -13.78 -10.21
C ALA A 391 -0.97 -12.80 -11.08
N SER A 392 -0.92 -11.54 -10.66
CA SER A 392 -0.13 -10.50 -11.33
C SER A 392 1.37 -10.80 -11.26
N GLY A 393 2.11 -10.53 -12.34
CA GLY A 393 3.57 -10.57 -12.33
C GLY A 393 4.22 -9.48 -11.48
N THR A 394 3.46 -8.49 -11.03
CA THR A 394 3.94 -7.40 -10.15
C THR A 394 4.47 -7.92 -8.82
N VAL A 395 3.93 -9.04 -8.33
CA VAL A 395 4.37 -9.68 -7.09
C VAL A 395 5.83 -10.12 -7.12
N PHE A 396 6.33 -10.46 -8.29
CA PHE A 396 7.76 -10.72 -8.52
C PHE A 396 8.51 -9.44 -8.88
N LEU A 397 7.97 -8.66 -9.83
CA LEU A 397 8.68 -7.54 -10.44
C LEU A 397 9.02 -6.43 -9.43
N LEU A 398 8.11 -6.13 -8.50
CA LEU A 398 8.35 -5.05 -7.53
C LEU A 398 9.53 -5.38 -6.60
N PRO A 399 9.53 -6.46 -5.81
CA PRO A 399 10.67 -6.76 -4.95
C PRO A 399 11.94 -7.09 -5.74
N TRP A 400 11.85 -7.74 -6.91
CA TRP A 400 13.00 -8.04 -7.74
C TRP A 400 13.75 -6.78 -8.17
N HIS A 401 13.04 -5.82 -8.77
CA HIS A 401 13.67 -4.58 -9.22
C HIS A 401 14.08 -3.67 -8.06
N MET A 402 13.32 -3.68 -6.96
CA MET A 402 13.70 -2.97 -5.73
C MET A 402 15.00 -3.54 -5.15
N GLY A 403 15.13 -4.86 -5.08
CA GLY A 403 16.33 -5.55 -4.60
C GLY A 403 17.56 -5.23 -5.45
N ARG A 404 17.43 -5.24 -6.77
CA ARG A 404 18.52 -4.85 -7.70
C ARG A 404 18.90 -3.39 -7.54
N TYR A 405 17.91 -2.49 -7.53
CA TYR A 405 18.16 -1.06 -7.38
C TYR A 405 18.92 -0.73 -6.10
N HIS A 406 18.58 -1.38 -4.99
CA HIS A 406 19.28 -1.19 -3.72
C HIS A 406 20.54 -2.04 -3.56
N GLY A 407 20.91 -2.86 -4.54
CA GLY A 407 22.09 -3.71 -4.50
C GLY A 407 22.00 -4.88 -3.51
N PHE A 408 20.79 -5.34 -3.20
CA PHE A 408 20.54 -6.55 -2.43
C PHE A 408 20.58 -7.81 -3.29
N ILE A 409 20.26 -7.66 -4.57
CA ILE A 409 20.34 -8.69 -5.61
C ILE A 409 21.44 -8.27 -6.57
N ALA A 410 22.45 -9.14 -6.74
CA ALA A 410 23.55 -8.90 -7.67
C ALA A 410 23.09 -8.97 -9.13
N ASP A 411 23.80 -8.26 -10.00
CA ASP A 411 23.75 -8.49 -11.44
C ASP A 411 24.67 -9.68 -11.76
N ASP A 412 24.14 -10.70 -12.41
CA ASP A 412 24.94 -11.80 -12.97
C ASP A 412 25.67 -11.39 -14.25
#